data_60a576566d2a8af18437138130fc1303
#
_entry.id   60a576566d2a8af18437138130fc1303
#
_cell.length_a   1.000
_cell.length_b   1.000
_cell.length_c   1.000
_cell.angle_alpha   90.00
_cell.angle_beta   90.00
_cell.angle_gamma   90.00
#
_symmetry.space_group_name_H-M   'P 1'
#
loop_
_entity.id
_entity.type
_entity.pdbx_description
1 polymer ?
#
loop_
_entity_poly.entity_id
_entity_poly.type
_entity_poly.pdbx_seq_one_letter_code
_entity_poly.pdbx_strand_id
1 'polypeptide(L)'
;VRDVMLRLADDWEAAKAELVTLGGAAVGPLIAELADEESPVQWSSIGVVLREIGRPAFAPLAEALAAAPTPEVKRRYGWAFMGFGVALLDDYIGALAHPSARVREDAALGIQYCRERAAPAVPALAGLLDDPDAEVRQRVIWALGEIGAAAIPALQQVRREGPGRRRAAALRALAGIGGFEAFSAADRAAVERLVRVKLIDERIEGEEPHGRWLALPTGDQAAVLEALGLSSPRPATMRLGRAVAGAASHGSVPEEWRRAVVFVSPQLDDWTLVFGHWADDDREHDAIRSLSARFGRAQAYWYDDQTGSSGWTIAGGGVVIRHYSDAGDACSGERLPIEREKPTFADLEELPADQWPDDDNDVCDGLAVAAAMSISPSELGPETLVRGTGVLALTEAGRDLGGCPAGAFPI
;
A
#
# COMPACT_ATOMS: atom_id res chain seq x y z
N VAL A 1 21.63 8.19 -38.08
CA VAL A 1 20.90 7.95 -36.83
C VAL A 1 19.88 9.05 -36.58
N ARG A 2 20.27 10.35 -36.55
CA ARG A 2 19.34 11.46 -36.27
C ARG A 2 18.16 11.51 -37.23
N ASP A 3 18.37 11.37 -38.53
CA ASP A 3 17.28 11.36 -39.51
C ASP A 3 16.32 10.18 -39.31
N VAL A 4 16.83 9.06 -38.80
CA VAL A 4 16.01 7.90 -38.49
C VAL A 4 15.21 8.14 -37.21
N MET A 5 15.80 8.78 -36.19
CA MET A 5 15.09 9.14 -34.93
C MET A 5 13.91 10.10 -35.22
N LEU A 6 14.09 11.10 -36.10
CA LEU A 6 13.00 12.02 -36.47
C LEU A 6 11.83 11.28 -37.14
N ARG A 7 12.07 10.17 -37.83
CA ARG A 7 11.00 9.36 -38.44
C ARG A 7 10.20 8.53 -37.42
N LEU A 8 10.64 8.42 -36.16
CA LEU A 8 9.89 7.65 -35.13
C LEU A 8 8.48 8.18 -34.89
N ALA A 9 8.20 9.46 -35.20
CA ALA A 9 6.88 10.04 -35.08
C ALA A 9 5.95 9.63 -36.24
N ASP A 10 6.51 9.49 -37.48
CA ASP A 10 5.72 9.28 -38.69
C ASP A 10 5.71 7.80 -39.13
N ASP A 11 6.81 7.07 -38.91
CA ASP A 11 7.01 5.68 -39.33
C ASP A 11 7.71 4.88 -38.22
N TRP A 12 6.99 4.66 -37.14
CA TRP A 12 7.48 4.02 -35.91
C TRP A 12 8.17 2.67 -36.15
N GLU A 13 7.48 1.74 -36.83
CA GLU A 13 7.98 0.37 -36.96
C GLU A 13 9.25 0.29 -37.81
N ALA A 14 9.29 0.99 -38.94
CA ALA A 14 10.45 0.95 -39.79
C ALA A 14 11.65 1.71 -39.18
N ALA A 15 11.43 2.89 -38.61
CA ALA A 15 12.48 3.66 -37.94
C ALA A 15 13.05 2.93 -36.74
N LYS A 16 12.18 2.33 -35.91
CA LYS A 16 12.59 1.51 -34.77
C LYS A 16 13.44 0.32 -35.22
N ALA A 17 12.97 -0.46 -36.20
CA ALA A 17 13.72 -1.61 -36.72
C ALA A 17 15.09 -1.24 -37.28
N GLU A 18 15.20 -0.08 -37.95
CA GLU A 18 16.47 0.43 -38.45
C GLU A 18 17.42 0.80 -37.33
N LEU A 19 16.94 1.52 -36.29
CA LEU A 19 17.74 1.88 -35.12
C LEU A 19 18.19 0.64 -34.30
N VAL A 20 17.33 -0.34 -34.14
CA VAL A 20 17.67 -1.62 -33.48
C VAL A 20 18.72 -2.38 -34.30
N THR A 21 18.63 -2.37 -35.63
CA THR A 21 19.62 -3.00 -36.51
C THR A 21 21.00 -2.31 -36.42
N LEU A 22 21.04 -0.99 -36.23
CA LEU A 22 22.28 -0.24 -35.97
C LEU A 22 22.92 -0.62 -34.62
N GLY A 23 22.14 -1.13 -33.70
CA GLY A 23 22.60 -1.65 -32.39
C GLY A 23 23.43 -0.63 -31.62
N GLY A 24 24.63 -1.03 -31.19
CA GLY A 24 25.53 -0.19 -30.39
C GLY A 24 25.89 1.16 -31.03
N ALA A 25 25.88 1.26 -32.35
CA ALA A 25 26.19 2.51 -33.07
C ALA A 25 25.09 3.59 -32.89
N ALA A 26 23.87 3.17 -32.58
CA ALA A 26 22.75 4.09 -32.29
C ALA A 26 22.67 4.55 -30.83
N VAL A 27 23.30 3.83 -29.90
CA VAL A 27 23.11 4.04 -28.46
C VAL A 27 23.51 5.44 -28.00
N GLY A 28 24.71 5.92 -28.34
CA GLY A 28 25.16 7.26 -27.95
C GLY A 28 24.24 8.38 -28.43
N PRO A 29 23.91 8.42 -29.75
CA PRO A 29 22.94 9.37 -30.28
C PRO A 29 21.55 9.29 -29.63
N LEU A 30 21.03 8.08 -29.32
CA LEU A 30 19.74 7.89 -28.66
C LEU A 30 19.76 8.41 -27.22
N ILE A 31 20.83 8.17 -26.46
CA ILE A 31 21.00 8.70 -25.10
C ILE A 31 21.07 10.23 -25.14
N ALA A 32 21.77 10.81 -26.07
CA ALA A 32 21.83 12.28 -26.26
C ALA A 32 20.45 12.88 -26.58
N GLU A 33 19.69 12.22 -27.46
CA GLU A 33 18.32 12.63 -27.80
C GLU A 33 17.35 12.50 -26.61
N LEU A 34 17.49 11.45 -25.82
CA LEU A 34 16.71 11.24 -24.60
C LEU A 34 16.93 12.35 -23.55
N ALA A 35 18.12 12.96 -23.55
CA ALA A 35 18.48 14.09 -22.69
C ALA A 35 17.99 15.44 -23.21
N ASP A 36 17.70 15.54 -24.49
CA ASP A 36 17.25 16.80 -25.12
C ASP A 36 15.77 17.05 -24.72
N GLU A 37 15.56 18.02 -23.82
CA GLU A 37 14.22 18.38 -23.36
C GLU A 37 13.40 19.13 -24.43
N GLU A 38 14.07 19.70 -25.46
CA GLU A 38 13.46 20.41 -26.57
C GLU A 38 13.31 19.51 -27.82
N SER A 39 13.68 18.22 -27.73
CA SER A 39 13.58 17.29 -28.86
C SER A 39 12.13 17.15 -29.35
N PRO A 40 11.93 17.20 -30.69
CA PRO A 40 10.63 16.89 -31.29
C PRO A 40 10.26 15.39 -31.18
N VAL A 41 11.21 14.53 -30.85
CA VAL A 41 11.00 13.09 -30.70
C VAL A 41 10.52 12.79 -29.28
N GLN A 42 9.44 12.06 -29.18
CA GLN A 42 8.92 11.65 -27.87
C GLN A 42 9.97 10.82 -27.11
N TRP A 43 10.42 11.31 -25.96
CA TRP A 43 11.48 10.68 -25.16
C TRP A 43 11.18 9.21 -24.78
N SER A 44 9.90 8.84 -24.55
CA SER A 44 9.51 7.46 -24.27
C SER A 44 9.75 6.52 -25.45
N SER A 45 9.57 6.99 -26.67
CA SER A 45 9.89 6.25 -27.88
C SER A 45 11.38 5.93 -27.98
N ILE A 46 12.24 6.90 -27.66
CA ILE A 46 13.70 6.68 -27.59
C ILE A 46 14.03 5.61 -26.53
N GLY A 47 13.41 5.69 -25.35
CA GLY A 47 13.61 4.70 -24.28
C GLY A 47 13.21 3.29 -24.69
N VAL A 48 12.10 3.13 -25.43
CA VAL A 48 11.70 1.83 -25.99
C VAL A 48 12.73 1.28 -26.97
N VAL A 49 13.25 2.11 -27.88
CA VAL A 49 14.30 1.69 -28.86
C VAL A 49 15.57 1.24 -28.13
N LEU A 50 16.02 1.98 -27.09
CA LEU A 50 17.18 1.58 -26.26
C LEU A 50 16.97 0.21 -25.60
N ARG A 51 15.77 -0.06 -25.11
CA ARG A 51 15.42 -1.36 -24.51
C ARG A 51 15.45 -2.50 -25.53
N GLU A 52 14.99 -2.26 -26.76
CA GLU A 52 15.03 -3.27 -27.83
C GLU A 52 16.46 -3.51 -28.36
N ILE A 53 17.33 -2.49 -28.39
CA ILE A 53 18.76 -2.69 -28.64
C ILE A 53 19.37 -3.61 -27.59
N GLY A 54 18.90 -3.55 -26.35
CA GLY A 54 19.25 -4.46 -25.29
C GLY A 54 20.63 -4.22 -24.67
N ARG A 55 21.40 -5.28 -24.48
CA ARG A 55 22.68 -5.27 -23.74
C ARG A 55 23.67 -4.17 -24.17
N PRO A 56 23.84 -3.85 -25.46
CA PRO A 56 24.72 -2.74 -25.90
C PRO A 56 24.33 -1.37 -25.31
N ALA A 57 23.05 -1.16 -24.97
CA ALA A 57 22.56 0.10 -24.43
C ALA A 57 22.65 0.16 -22.87
N PHE A 58 22.72 -0.97 -22.19
CA PHE A 58 22.58 -1.05 -20.73
C PHE A 58 23.67 -0.23 -20.00
N ALA A 59 24.95 -0.56 -20.18
CA ALA A 59 26.03 0.12 -19.48
C ALA A 59 26.16 1.61 -19.87
N PRO A 60 26.09 2.02 -21.16
CA PRO A 60 26.08 3.44 -21.51
C PRO A 60 24.93 4.23 -20.89
N LEU A 61 23.74 3.63 -20.78
CA LEU A 61 22.59 4.29 -20.16
C LEU A 61 22.75 4.39 -18.63
N ALA A 62 23.36 3.38 -17.98
CA ALA A 62 23.69 3.43 -16.55
C ALA A 62 24.66 4.59 -16.24
N GLU A 63 25.71 4.77 -17.04
CA GLU A 63 26.65 5.88 -16.88
C GLU A 63 25.98 7.24 -17.13
N ALA A 64 25.13 7.33 -18.16
CA ALA A 64 24.35 8.54 -18.43
C ALA A 64 23.40 8.89 -17.27
N LEU A 65 22.74 7.89 -16.69
CA LEU A 65 21.89 8.04 -15.51
C LEU A 65 22.67 8.55 -14.28
N ALA A 66 23.87 8.02 -14.06
CA ALA A 66 24.74 8.47 -12.98
C ALA A 66 25.16 9.94 -13.12
N ALA A 67 25.31 10.42 -14.37
CA ALA A 67 25.75 11.77 -14.73
C ALA A 67 24.62 12.72 -15.15
N ALA A 68 23.35 12.34 -14.95
CA ALA A 68 22.20 13.11 -15.42
C ALA A 68 22.20 14.56 -14.89
N PRO A 69 22.11 15.58 -15.80
CA PRO A 69 22.30 16.99 -15.43
C PRO A 69 21.07 17.61 -14.74
N THR A 70 19.87 17.15 -15.07
CA THR A 70 18.61 17.70 -14.53
C THR A 70 17.73 16.59 -13.92
N PRO A 71 16.78 16.93 -13.02
CA PRO A 71 15.81 15.97 -12.52
C PRO A 71 14.97 15.32 -13.63
N GLU A 72 14.61 16.06 -14.67
CA GLU A 72 13.84 15.55 -15.80
C GLU A 72 14.64 14.56 -16.64
N VAL A 73 15.87 14.88 -17.00
CA VAL A 73 16.76 13.95 -17.71
C VAL A 73 17.01 12.69 -16.88
N LYS A 74 17.23 12.85 -15.57
CA LYS A 74 17.35 11.74 -14.64
C LYS A 74 16.10 10.83 -14.66
N ARG A 75 14.90 11.40 -14.66
CA ARG A 75 13.63 10.67 -14.75
C ARG A 75 13.53 9.88 -16.05
N ARG A 76 13.85 10.50 -17.20
CA ARG A 76 13.81 9.85 -18.52
C ARG A 76 14.79 8.70 -18.62
N TYR A 77 16.04 8.91 -18.17
CA TYR A 77 17.06 7.86 -18.15
C TYR A 77 16.66 6.69 -17.23
N GLY A 78 16.18 6.98 -16.02
CA GLY A 78 15.71 5.96 -15.09
C GLY A 78 14.56 5.14 -15.67
N TRP A 79 13.59 5.81 -16.28
CA TRP A 79 12.49 5.13 -16.95
C TRP A 79 12.96 4.21 -18.09
N ALA A 80 13.89 4.65 -18.92
CA ALA A 80 14.47 3.82 -19.97
C ALA A 80 15.27 2.65 -19.37
N PHE A 81 16.07 2.90 -18.33
CA PHE A 81 16.97 1.92 -17.71
C PHE A 81 16.21 0.78 -17.00
N MET A 82 15.18 1.07 -16.23
CA MET A 82 14.45 0.04 -15.47
C MET A 82 13.68 -0.97 -16.34
N GLY A 83 13.52 -0.73 -17.62
CA GLY A 83 12.62 -1.48 -18.51
C GLY A 83 13.28 -2.55 -19.39
N PHE A 84 14.57 -2.87 -19.24
CA PHE A 84 15.23 -3.91 -20.07
C PHE A 84 14.71 -5.33 -19.79
N GLY A 85 14.11 -5.57 -18.64
CA GLY A 85 13.49 -6.85 -18.31
C GLY A 85 14.47 -7.96 -17.96
N VAL A 86 13.92 -9.17 -17.80
CA VAL A 86 14.65 -10.34 -17.28
C VAL A 86 15.80 -10.82 -18.16
N ALA A 87 15.79 -10.51 -19.45
CA ALA A 87 16.89 -10.88 -20.36
C ALA A 87 18.24 -10.25 -19.96
N LEU A 88 18.21 -9.13 -19.23
CA LEU A 88 19.39 -8.44 -18.73
C LEU A 88 19.50 -8.50 -17.19
N LEU A 89 18.95 -9.55 -16.56
CA LEU A 89 18.98 -9.70 -15.12
C LEU A 89 20.41 -9.71 -14.56
N ASP A 90 21.35 -10.38 -15.23
CA ASP A 90 22.75 -10.42 -14.81
C ASP A 90 23.43 -9.05 -14.90
N ASP A 91 23.06 -8.24 -15.89
CA ASP A 91 23.55 -6.86 -16.02
C ASP A 91 23.00 -5.97 -14.91
N TYR A 92 21.71 -6.14 -14.53
CA TYR A 92 21.15 -5.48 -13.35
C TYR A 92 21.83 -5.90 -12.05
N ILE A 93 22.10 -7.20 -11.86
CA ILE A 93 22.81 -7.70 -10.68
C ILE A 93 24.20 -7.03 -10.61
N GLY A 94 24.91 -6.91 -11.73
CA GLY A 94 26.16 -6.17 -11.81
C GLY A 94 26.01 -4.70 -11.42
N ALA A 95 24.95 -4.04 -11.89
CA ALA A 95 24.68 -2.63 -11.62
C ALA A 95 24.31 -2.34 -10.13
N LEU A 96 23.93 -3.34 -9.35
CA LEU A 96 23.76 -3.21 -7.90
C LEU A 96 25.07 -2.85 -7.16
N ALA A 97 26.25 -3.04 -7.77
CA ALA A 97 27.54 -2.64 -7.24
C ALA A 97 28.01 -1.25 -7.74
N HIS A 98 27.21 -0.54 -8.50
CA HIS A 98 27.59 0.74 -9.09
C HIS A 98 27.84 1.81 -8.01
N PRO A 99 28.84 2.71 -8.17
CA PRO A 99 29.16 3.76 -7.19
C PRO A 99 28.00 4.75 -7.00
N SER A 100 27.23 5.06 -8.04
CA SER A 100 26.04 5.93 -7.96
C SER A 100 24.89 5.21 -7.28
N ALA A 101 24.37 5.78 -6.18
CA ALA A 101 23.18 5.29 -5.49
C ALA A 101 21.98 5.22 -6.44
N ARG A 102 21.83 6.21 -7.31
CA ARG A 102 20.73 6.23 -8.30
C ARG A 102 20.73 5.03 -9.23
N VAL A 103 21.89 4.65 -9.75
CA VAL A 103 22.00 3.47 -10.61
C VAL A 103 21.68 2.19 -9.83
N ARG A 104 22.13 2.08 -8.56
CA ARG A 104 21.78 0.94 -7.70
C ARG A 104 20.27 0.87 -7.42
N GLU A 105 19.63 2.02 -7.17
CA GLU A 105 18.19 2.13 -6.96
C GLU A 105 17.41 1.67 -8.20
N ASP A 106 17.73 2.24 -9.38
CA ASP A 106 17.02 1.90 -10.62
C ASP A 106 17.34 0.48 -11.10
N ALA A 107 18.53 -0.07 -10.79
CA ALA A 107 18.83 -1.48 -11.01
C ALA A 107 17.96 -2.39 -10.14
N ALA A 108 17.78 -2.05 -8.85
CA ALA A 108 16.88 -2.77 -7.97
C ALA A 108 15.42 -2.66 -8.44
N LEU A 109 15.00 -1.51 -9.00
CA LEU A 109 13.69 -1.33 -9.62
C LEU A 109 13.52 -2.21 -10.86
N GLY A 110 14.52 -2.27 -11.74
CA GLY A 110 14.52 -3.17 -12.89
C GLY A 110 14.40 -4.65 -12.49
N ILE A 111 15.11 -5.05 -11.44
CA ILE A 111 14.98 -6.38 -10.83
C ILE A 111 13.58 -6.61 -10.25
N GLN A 112 13.00 -5.61 -9.58
CA GLN A 112 11.64 -5.66 -9.03
C GLN A 112 10.61 -6.00 -10.12
N TYR A 113 10.69 -5.39 -11.30
CA TYR A 113 9.80 -5.69 -12.42
C TYR A 113 9.98 -7.11 -13.00
N CYS A 114 11.11 -7.76 -12.74
CA CYS A 114 11.31 -9.16 -13.13
C CYS A 114 10.58 -10.15 -12.21
N ARG A 115 10.10 -9.69 -11.04
CA ARG A 115 9.33 -10.45 -10.05
C ARG A 115 10.01 -11.79 -9.68
N GLU A 116 9.28 -12.86 -9.57
CA GLU A 116 9.79 -14.20 -9.19
C GLU A 116 10.97 -14.68 -10.05
N ARG A 117 11.01 -14.26 -11.32
CA ARG A 117 12.12 -14.59 -12.24
C ARG A 117 13.45 -13.98 -11.83
N ALA A 118 13.44 -13.00 -10.93
CA ALA A 118 14.64 -12.38 -10.38
C ALA A 118 15.22 -13.10 -9.16
N ALA A 119 14.76 -14.32 -8.82
CA ALA A 119 15.32 -15.11 -7.72
C ALA A 119 16.86 -15.19 -7.71
N PRO A 120 17.59 -15.26 -8.85
CA PRO A 120 19.06 -15.21 -8.86
C PRO A 120 19.67 -13.93 -8.28
N ALA A 121 18.92 -12.81 -8.26
CA ALA A 121 19.39 -11.53 -7.71
C ALA A 121 19.33 -11.46 -6.17
N VAL A 122 18.63 -12.37 -5.51
CA VAL A 122 18.42 -12.36 -4.04
C VAL A 122 19.71 -12.18 -3.22
N PRO A 123 20.83 -12.88 -3.50
CA PRO A 123 22.05 -12.69 -2.71
C PRO A 123 22.64 -11.27 -2.83
N ALA A 124 22.61 -10.68 -4.03
CA ALA A 124 23.10 -9.33 -4.27
C ALA A 124 22.20 -8.28 -3.60
N LEU A 125 20.87 -8.40 -3.74
CA LEU A 125 19.91 -7.55 -3.06
C LEU A 125 20.04 -7.63 -1.53
N ALA A 126 20.18 -8.84 -0.97
CA ALA A 126 20.38 -9.03 0.46
C ALA A 126 21.65 -8.33 0.97
N GLY A 127 22.67 -8.19 0.12
CA GLY A 127 23.88 -7.43 0.40
C GLY A 127 23.64 -5.92 0.56
N LEU A 128 22.58 -5.37 -0.07
CA LEU A 128 22.24 -3.94 -0.06
C LEU A 128 21.18 -3.56 0.99
N LEU A 129 20.75 -4.47 1.85
CA LEU A 129 19.79 -4.17 2.91
C LEU A 129 20.28 -3.13 3.93
N ASP A 130 21.58 -2.86 3.97
CA ASP A 130 22.21 -1.80 4.77
C ASP A 130 22.98 -0.78 3.90
N ASP A 131 22.61 -0.63 2.63
CA ASP A 131 23.17 0.40 1.75
C ASP A 131 23.17 1.76 2.45
N PRO A 132 24.20 2.59 2.28
CA PRO A 132 24.25 3.93 2.87
C PRO A 132 23.06 4.81 2.44
N ASP A 133 22.56 4.64 1.22
CA ASP A 133 21.44 5.39 0.69
C ASP A 133 20.08 4.78 1.12
N ALA A 134 19.17 5.63 1.57
CA ALA A 134 17.86 5.20 2.10
C ALA A 134 16.92 4.69 0.99
N GLU A 135 16.94 5.34 -0.17
CA GLU A 135 16.08 4.98 -1.30
C GLU A 135 16.50 3.63 -1.88
N VAL A 136 17.82 3.37 -1.96
CA VAL A 136 18.34 2.06 -2.34
C VAL A 136 17.84 0.98 -1.38
N ARG A 137 17.96 1.20 -0.06
CA ARG A 137 17.48 0.22 0.94
C ARG A 137 15.99 -0.06 0.78
N GLN A 138 15.19 0.99 0.60
CA GLN A 138 13.74 0.84 0.44
C GLN A 138 13.39 0.09 -0.85
N ARG A 139 14.05 0.43 -1.95
CA ARG A 139 13.85 -0.25 -3.25
C ARG A 139 14.24 -1.73 -3.18
N VAL A 140 15.34 -2.04 -2.51
CA VAL A 140 15.79 -3.43 -2.28
C VAL A 140 14.74 -4.24 -1.50
N ILE A 141 14.14 -3.66 -0.47
CA ILE A 141 13.07 -4.32 0.29
C ILE A 141 11.87 -4.65 -0.61
N TRP A 142 11.45 -3.70 -1.46
CA TRP A 142 10.35 -3.92 -2.41
C TRP A 142 10.71 -4.96 -3.47
N ALA A 143 11.93 -4.91 -4.02
CA ALA A 143 12.39 -5.91 -4.99
C ALA A 143 12.40 -7.33 -4.42
N LEU A 144 12.87 -7.50 -3.17
CA LEU A 144 12.80 -8.78 -2.46
C LEU A 144 11.36 -9.22 -2.20
N GLY A 145 10.45 -8.26 -1.92
CA GLY A 145 9.02 -8.50 -1.79
C GLY A 145 8.40 -9.09 -3.06
N GLU A 146 8.69 -8.48 -4.22
CA GLU A 146 8.19 -8.96 -5.52
C GLU A 146 8.81 -10.28 -5.98
N ILE A 147 10.05 -10.58 -5.57
CA ILE A 147 10.63 -11.90 -5.78
C ILE A 147 9.91 -12.97 -4.94
N GLY A 148 9.39 -12.58 -3.78
CA GLY A 148 8.52 -13.40 -2.96
C GLY A 148 9.25 -14.54 -2.23
N ALA A 149 8.61 -15.71 -2.18
CA ALA A 149 9.03 -16.83 -1.34
C ALA A 149 10.49 -17.29 -1.56
N ALA A 150 11.04 -17.10 -2.75
CA ALA A 150 12.44 -17.46 -3.05
C ALA A 150 13.45 -16.64 -2.23
N ALA A 151 13.08 -15.45 -1.74
CA ALA A 151 13.94 -14.62 -0.92
C ALA A 151 13.94 -15.01 0.57
N ILE A 152 12.94 -15.73 1.07
CA ILE A 152 12.77 -16.06 2.49
C ILE A 152 14.01 -16.73 3.11
N PRO A 153 14.60 -17.79 2.51
CA PRO A 153 15.77 -18.45 3.14
C PRO A 153 16.98 -17.52 3.33
N ALA A 154 17.27 -16.69 2.34
CA ALA A 154 18.36 -15.73 2.41
C ALA A 154 18.10 -14.64 3.46
N LEU A 155 16.90 -14.12 3.52
CA LEU A 155 16.48 -13.13 4.52
C LEU A 155 16.52 -13.70 5.94
N GLN A 156 16.09 -14.94 6.14
CA GLN A 156 16.19 -15.62 7.43
C GLN A 156 17.65 -15.84 7.83
N GLN A 157 18.55 -16.11 6.88
CA GLN A 157 19.98 -16.17 7.16
C GLN A 157 20.52 -14.81 7.59
N VAL A 158 20.18 -13.73 6.88
CA VAL A 158 20.54 -12.35 7.27
C VAL A 158 20.01 -12.02 8.67
N ARG A 159 18.81 -12.47 9.03
CA ARG A 159 18.24 -12.30 10.38
C ARG A 159 19.11 -12.96 11.46
N ARG A 160 19.64 -14.14 11.20
CA ARG A 160 20.48 -14.89 12.16
C ARG A 160 21.90 -14.30 12.28
N GLU A 161 22.52 -13.97 11.16
CA GLU A 161 23.97 -13.77 11.07
C GLU A 161 24.39 -12.34 10.69
N GLY A 162 23.47 -11.53 10.13
CA GLY A 162 23.77 -10.21 9.61
C GLY A 162 23.99 -9.14 10.69
N PRO A 163 24.59 -7.99 10.33
CA PRO A 163 24.70 -6.84 11.22
C PRO A 163 23.32 -6.23 11.55
N GLY A 164 23.23 -5.46 12.64
CA GLY A 164 21.98 -4.98 13.21
C GLY A 164 21.03 -4.26 12.22
N ARG A 165 21.57 -3.31 11.42
CA ARG A 165 20.78 -2.57 10.42
C ARG A 165 20.23 -3.49 9.34
N ARG A 166 21.05 -4.41 8.83
CA ARG A 166 20.67 -5.40 7.82
C ARG A 166 19.60 -6.35 8.34
N ARG A 167 19.71 -6.77 9.61
CA ARG A 167 18.69 -7.61 10.27
C ARG A 167 17.34 -6.92 10.35
N ALA A 168 17.29 -5.62 10.67
CA ALA A 168 16.03 -4.88 10.72
C ALA A 168 15.37 -4.79 9.33
N ALA A 169 16.15 -4.48 8.28
CA ALA A 169 15.66 -4.43 6.92
C ALA A 169 15.17 -5.81 6.41
N ALA A 170 15.90 -6.89 6.76
CA ALA A 170 15.48 -8.25 6.43
C ALA A 170 14.17 -8.64 7.12
N LEU A 171 13.91 -8.18 8.34
CA LEU A 171 12.64 -8.40 9.02
C LEU A 171 11.49 -7.73 8.28
N ARG A 172 11.67 -6.48 7.84
CA ARG A 172 10.67 -5.76 7.02
C ARG A 172 10.40 -6.47 5.70
N ALA A 173 11.45 -6.93 5.01
CA ALA A 173 11.28 -7.68 3.77
C ALA A 173 10.52 -9.00 3.99
N LEU A 174 10.82 -9.76 5.05
CA LEU A 174 10.10 -10.97 5.42
C LEU A 174 8.62 -10.69 5.71
N ALA A 175 8.34 -9.58 6.43
CA ALA A 175 6.97 -9.15 6.69
C ALA A 175 6.20 -8.89 5.40
N GLY A 176 6.83 -8.19 4.44
CA GLY A 176 6.24 -7.90 3.12
C GLY A 176 6.00 -9.14 2.26
N ILE A 177 6.84 -10.20 2.40
CA ILE A 177 6.72 -11.43 1.58
C ILE A 177 5.64 -12.36 2.11
N GLY A 178 5.61 -12.66 3.38
CA GLY A 178 4.76 -13.70 3.96
C GLY A 178 4.16 -13.34 5.30
N GLY A 179 4.17 -12.04 5.67
CA GLY A 179 3.62 -11.59 6.94
C GLY A 179 4.29 -12.30 8.13
N PHE A 180 3.49 -12.55 9.14
CA PHE A 180 3.96 -13.20 10.38
C PHE A 180 4.42 -14.65 10.16
N GLU A 181 3.92 -15.30 9.12
CA GLU A 181 4.25 -16.72 8.82
C GLU A 181 5.67 -16.88 8.24
N ALA A 182 6.21 -15.85 7.59
CA ALA A 182 7.59 -15.86 7.11
C ALA A 182 8.64 -15.72 8.23
N PHE A 183 8.21 -15.35 9.45
CA PHE A 183 9.13 -15.15 10.58
C PHE A 183 9.56 -16.47 11.22
N SER A 184 10.80 -16.51 11.66
CA SER A 184 11.26 -17.53 12.58
C SER A 184 10.56 -17.40 13.94
N ALA A 185 10.53 -18.47 14.75
CA ALA A 185 9.98 -18.40 16.11
C ALA A 185 10.67 -17.29 16.97
N ALA A 186 11.97 -17.09 16.78
CA ALA A 186 12.71 -16.03 17.47
C ALA A 186 12.28 -14.63 17.00
N ASP A 187 12.02 -14.44 15.70
CA ASP A 187 11.56 -13.16 15.16
C ASP A 187 10.11 -12.87 15.62
N ARG A 188 9.23 -13.87 15.61
CA ARG A 188 7.86 -13.73 16.16
C ARG A 188 7.90 -13.25 17.61
N ALA A 189 8.68 -13.92 18.46
CA ALA A 189 8.85 -13.52 19.86
C ALA A 189 9.45 -12.11 20.03
N ALA A 190 10.34 -11.70 19.12
CA ALA A 190 10.93 -10.36 19.13
C ALA A 190 9.89 -9.29 18.75
N VAL A 191 9.09 -9.53 17.73
CA VAL A 191 8.00 -8.63 17.29
C VAL A 191 6.95 -8.51 18.39
N GLU A 192 6.48 -9.62 18.95
CA GLU A 192 5.52 -9.61 20.07
C GLU A 192 6.02 -8.85 21.30
N ARG A 193 7.32 -8.99 21.61
CA ARG A 193 7.95 -8.21 22.68
C ARG A 193 7.97 -6.73 22.35
N LEU A 194 8.31 -6.36 21.08
CA LEU A 194 8.32 -4.97 20.64
C LEU A 194 6.92 -4.35 20.73
N VAL A 195 5.90 -5.07 20.28
CA VAL A 195 4.51 -4.64 20.40
C VAL A 195 4.14 -4.38 21.87
N ARG A 196 4.44 -5.32 22.77
CA ARG A 196 4.19 -5.12 24.21
C ARG A 196 4.90 -3.88 24.78
N VAL A 197 6.14 -3.61 24.36
CA VAL A 197 6.86 -2.41 24.81
C VAL A 197 6.20 -1.14 24.27
N LYS A 198 5.81 -1.14 23.00
CA LYS A 198 5.16 0.01 22.36
C LYS A 198 3.78 0.32 22.92
N LEU A 199 3.04 -0.70 23.37
CA LEU A 199 1.73 -0.55 24.02
C LEU A 199 1.79 0.19 25.36
N ILE A 200 2.94 0.18 26.06
CA ILE A 200 3.10 0.86 27.37
C ILE A 200 3.01 2.38 27.22
N ASP A 201 3.61 2.91 26.15
CA ASP A 201 3.72 4.36 25.89
C ASP A 201 2.97 4.75 24.60
N GLU A 202 1.97 3.97 24.20
CA GLU A 202 1.21 4.26 23.00
C GLU A 202 0.46 5.58 23.15
N ARG A 203 0.68 6.46 22.20
CA ARG A 203 -0.10 7.70 22.03
C ARG A 203 -1.07 7.48 20.89
N ILE A 204 -2.33 7.78 21.14
CA ILE A 204 -3.36 7.72 20.12
C ILE A 204 -3.26 9.00 19.30
N GLU A 205 -3.21 8.83 17.99
CA GLU A 205 -3.18 9.91 17.00
C GLU A 205 -4.32 9.70 15.99
N GLY A 206 -4.99 10.77 15.64
CA GLY A 206 -5.99 10.78 14.58
C GLY A 206 -5.34 10.48 13.24
N GLU A 207 -6.00 9.70 12.44
CA GLU A 207 -5.56 9.35 11.08
C GLU A 207 -6.81 9.05 10.26
N GLU A 208 -6.90 9.60 9.08
CA GLU A 208 -7.96 9.28 8.15
C GLU A 208 -7.87 7.79 7.77
N PRO A 209 -8.95 7.02 7.99
CA PRO A 209 -8.97 5.63 7.59
C PRO A 209 -9.18 5.57 6.08
N HIS A 210 -8.41 4.76 5.39
CA HIS A 210 -8.75 4.31 4.06
C HIS A 210 -9.40 2.94 4.17
N GLY A 211 -10.68 2.82 3.74
CA GLY A 211 -11.45 1.59 3.81
C GLY A 211 -12.61 1.61 4.80
N ARG A 212 -12.90 0.45 5.39
CA ARG A 212 -14.10 0.23 6.22
C ARG A 212 -13.78 0.19 7.70
N TRP A 213 -14.70 0.75 8.49
CA TRP A 213 -14.69 0.53 9.94
C TRP A 213 -16.10 0.43 10.50
N LEU A 214 -16.19 -0.22 11.64
CA LEU A 214 -17.41 -0.38 12.44
C LEU A 214 -17.20 0.29 13.79
N ALA A 215 -18.21 1.00 14.31
CA ALA A 215 -18.22 1.57 15.64
C ALA A 215 -19.33 0.94 16.49
N LEU A 216 -18.94 0.43 17.66
CA LEU A 216 -19.85 -0.21 18.63
C LEU A 216 -19.73 0.49 19.99
N PRO A 217 -20.86 0.88 20.65
CA PRO A 217 -20.85 1.58 21.93
C PRO A 217 -20.63 0.60 23.09
N THR A 218 -19.44 0.00 23.16
CA THR A 218 -19.08 -0.98 24.15
C THR A 218 -17.59 -0.97 24.45
N GLY A 219 -17.21 -1.28 25.72
CA GLY A 219 -15.85 -1.59 26.10
C GLY A 219 -15.59 -3.10 26.22
N ASP A 220 -16.60 -3.94 25.99
CA ASP A 220 -16.46 -5.40 26.05
C ASP A 220 -15.90 -5.95 24.74
N GLN A 221 -14.57 -5.87 24.60
CA GLN A 221 -13.86 -6.37 23.41
C GLN A 221 -14.08 -7.87 23.19
N ALA A 222 -14.26 -8.66 24.28
CA ALA A 222 -14.52 -10.10 24.15
C ALA A 222 -15.88 -10.36 23.50
N ALA A 223 -16.91 -9.60 23.89
CA ALA A 223 -18.23 -9.66 23.28
C ALA A 223 -18.20 -9.23 21.79
N VAL A 224 -17.34 -8.26 21.42
CA VAL A 224 -17.14 -7.85 20.01
C VAL A 224 -16.51 -8.97 19.21
N LEU A 225 -15.43 -9.59 19.70
CA LEU A 225 -14.77 -10.72 19.06
C LEU A 225 -15.74 -11.88 18.83
N GLU A 226 -16.55 -12.21 19.84
CA GLU A 226 -17.57 -13.25 19.75
C GLU A 226 -18.64 -12.92 18.72
N ALA A 227 -19.20 -11.70 18.77
CA ALA A 227 -20.29 -11.29 17.90
C ALA A 227 -19.91 -11.29 16.40
N LEU A 228 -18.65 -11.00 16.10
CA LEU A 228 -18.08 -11.02 14.75
C LEU A 228 -17.43 -12.36 14.38
N GLY A 229 -17.50 -13.39 15.24
CA GLY A 229 -16.88 -14.69 14.98
C GLY A 229 -15.36 -14.64 14.81
N LEU A 230 -14.71 -13.66 15.44
CA LEU A 230 -13.27 -13.43 15.30
C LEU A 230 -12.48 -14.38 16.22
N SER A 231 -11.28 -14.74 15.77
CA SER A 231 -10.43 -15.72 16.46
C SER A 231 -8.96 -15.31 16.47
N SER A 232 -8.16 -16.03 17.27
CA SER A 232 -6.71 -15.84 17.35
C SER A 232 -6.29 -14.39 17.63
N PRO A 233 -6.91 -13.69 18.62
CA PRO A 233 -6.59 -12.30 18.87
C PRO A 233 -5.12 -12.16 19.30
N ARG A 234 -4.42 -11.20 18.71
CA ARG A 234 -3.02 -10.84 19.02
C ARG A 234 -2.95 -9.36 19.38
N PRO A 235 -2.34 -8.97 20.51
CA PRO A 235 -2.17 -7.58 20.86
C PRO A 235 -1.47 -6.79 19.75
N ALA A 236 -2.00 -5.61 19.45
CA ALA A 236 -1.43 -4.70 18.47
C ALA A 236 -1.65 -3.25 18.90
N THR A 237 -0.70 -2.38 18.58
CA THR A 237 -0.90 -0.94 18.72
C THR A 237 -1.93 -0.46 17.69
N MET A 238 -2.56 0.69 17.94
CA MET A 238 -3.48 1.32 16.96
C MET A 238 -2.83 1.44 15.58
N ARG A 239 -1.61 1.99 15.55
CA ARG A 239 -0.86 2.15 14.30
C ARG A 239 -0.60 0.82 13.58
N LEU A 240 -0.12 -0.20 14.30
CA LEU A 240 0.14 -1.52 13.70
C LEU A 240 -1.17 -2.18 13.25
N GLY A 241 -2.19 -2.17 14.10
CA GLY A 241 -3.47 -2.80 13.83
C GLY A 241 -4.15 -2.21 12.58
N ARG A 242 -4.23 -0.88 12.51
CA ARG A 242 -4.80 -0.18 11.35
C ARG A 242 -3.99 -0.43 10.08
N ALA A 243 -2.65 -0.37 10.18
CA ALA A 243 -1.79 -0.64 9.03
C ALA A 243 -1.94 -2.07 8.49
N VAL A 244 -2.09 -3.09 9.37
CA VAL A 244 -2.32 -4.48 8.95
C VAL A 244 -3.71 -4.65 8.33
N ALA A 245 -4.76 -4.12 8.97
CA ALA A 245 -6.12 -4.20 8.44
C ALA A 245 -6.26 -3.45 7.10
N GLY A 246 -5.64 -2.27 6.98
CA GLY A 246 -5.60 -1.50 5.74
C GLY A 246 -4.85 -2.24 4.63
N ALA A 247 -3.65 -2.74 4.89
CA ALA A 247 -2.87 -3.50 3.91
C ALA A 247 -3.59 -4.79 3.46
N ALA A 248 -4.33 -5.45 4.34
CA ALA A 248 -5.14 -6.62 4.00
C ALA A 248 -6.33 -6.25 3.09
N SER A 249 -6.88 -5.04 3.25
CA SER A 249 -8.08 -4.58 2.54
C SER A 249 -7.79 -3.97 1.17
N HIS A 250 -6.54 -3.61 0.87
CA HIS A 250 -6.16 -2.81 -0.32
C HIS A 250 -4.99 -3.40 -1.11
N GLY A 251 -4.77 -2.82 -2.29
CA GLY A 251 -3.61 -3.09 -3.12
C GLY A 251 -3.67 -4.40 -3.90
N SER A 252 -2.52 -5.04 -4.06
CA SER A 252 -2.36 -6.28 -4.82
C SER A 252 -2.74 -7.55 -4.07
N VAL A 253 -3.37 -7.42 -2.90
CA VAL A 253 -3.84 -8.57 -2.11
C VAL A 253 -5.00 -9.23 -2.87
N PRO A 254 -4.96 -10.56 -3.13
CA PRO A 254 -6.05 -11.27 -3.75
C PRO A 254 -7.37 -11.09 -2.98
N GLU A 255 -8.48 -11.04 -3.71
CA GLU A 255 -9.79 -10.69 -3.14
C GLU A 255 -10.19 -11.58 -1.95
N GLU A 256 -9.90 -12.88 -2.03
CA GLU A 256 -10.15 -13.85 -0.97
C GLU A 256 -9.44 -13.51 0.35
N TRP A 257 -8.30 -12.81 0.29
CA TRP A 257 -7.53 -12.40 1.46
C TRP A 257 -7.98 -11.07 2.08
N ARG A 258 -8.75 -10.25 1.36
CA ARG A 258 -9.15 -8.92 1.82
C ARG A 258 -9.95 -8.96 3.12
N ARG A 259 -10.60 -10.09 3.39
CA ARG A 259 -11.41 -10.33 4.59
C ARG A 259 -10.72 -11.20 5.64
N ALA A 260 -9.43 -11.47 5.52
CA ALA A 260 -8.73 -12.41 6.39
C ALA A 260 -8.50 -11.90 7.80
N VAL A 261 -8.26 -10.60 7.97
CA VAL A 261 -7.87 -10.00 9.24
C VAL A 261 -8.57 -8.67 9.46
N VAL A 262 -8.94 -8.42 10.72
CA VAL A 262 -9.44 -7.14 11.20
C VAL A 262 -8.67 -6.67 12.42
N PHE A 263 -8.69 -5.38 12.66
CA PHE A 263 -8.17 -4.80 13.88
C PHE A 263 -9.33 -4.32 14.76
N VAL A 264 -9.41 -4.83 15.98
CA VAL A 264 -10.35 -4.37 17.02
C VAL A 264 -9.60 -3.45 17.97
N SER A 265 -10.00 -2.19 18.03
CA SER A 265 -9.35 -1.18 18.85
C SER A 265 -9.47 -1.48 20.34
N PRO A 266 -8.66 -0.86 21.24
CA PRO A 266 -9.08 -0.69 22.62
C PRO A 266 -10.40 0.08 22.67
N GLN A 267 -11.03 0.16 23.84
CA GLN A 267 -12.12 1.11 24.04
C GLN A 267 -11.58 2.55 23.94
N LEU A 268 -12.16 3.34 23.07
CA LEU A 268 -11.87 4.74 22.82
C LEU A 268 -13.09 5.55 23.27
N ASP A 269 -12.96 6.29 24.36
CA ASP A 269 -14.09 6.85 25.11
C ASP A 269 -15.12 5.77 25.44
N ASP A 270 -16.31 5.81 24.83
CA ASP A 270 -17.37 4.82 25.03
C ASP A 270 -17.49 3.82 23.85
N TRP A 271 -16.55 3.85 22.89
CA TRP A 271 -16.64 3.11 21.64
C TRP A 271 -15.49 2.12 21.45
N THR A 272 -15.80 1.00 20.81
CA THR A 272 -14.80 0.11 20.19
C THR A 272 -14.95 0.18 18.69
N LEU A 273 -13.83 0.43 17.99
CA LEU A 273 -13.76 0.45 16.53
C LEU A 273 -13.21 -0.87 15.99
N VAL A 274 -13.75 -1.33 14.87
CA VAL A 274 -13.24 -2.49 14.15
C VAL A 274 -12.89 -2.07 12.74
N PHE A 275 -11.61 -2.15 12.37
CA PHE A 275 -11.09 -1.75 11.05
C PHE A 275 -10.87 -2.96 10.15
N GLY A 276 -11.19 -2.81 8.88
CA GLY A 276 -11.07 -3.85 7.85
C GLY A 276 -12.42 -4.41 7.42
N HIS A 277 -12.40 -5.45 6.59
CA HIS A 277 -13.63 -6.10 6.10
C HIS A 277 -14.14 -7.12 7.13
N TRP A 278 -14.95 -6.64 8.07
CA TRP A 278 -15.51 -7.40 9.20
C TRP A 278 -16.76 -8.22 8.83
N ALA A 279 -17.38 -7.97 7.68
CA ALA A 279 -18.53 -8.71 7.15
C ALA A 279 -18.44 -8.85 5.62
N ASP A 280 -19.22 -9.77 5.06
CA ASP A 280 -19.44 -9.86 3.61
C ASP A 280 -20.35 -8.71 3.16
N ASP A 281 -20.11 -8.15 1.98
CA ASP A 281 -20.83 -6.97 1.48
C ASP A 281 -22.35 -7.22 1.38
N ASP A 282 -22.75 -8.37 0.90
CA ASP A 282 -24.15 -8.80 0.79
C ASP A 282 -24.82 -9.13 2.15
N ARG A 283 -24.03 -9.30 3.22
CA ARG A 283 -24.50 -9.56 4.59
C ARG A 283 -24.27 -8.41 5.56
N GLU A 284 -23.65 -7.33 5.12
CA GLU A 284 -23.31 -6.21 5.99
C GLU A 284 -24.53 -5.65 6.74
N HIS A 285 -25.63 -5.41 6.05
CA HIS A 285 -26.87 -4.91 6.68
C HIS A 285 -27.43 -5.86 7.75
N ASP A 286 -27.38 -7.18 7.53
CA ASP A 286 -27.88 -8.15 8.49
C ASP A 286 -26.92 -8.26 9.69
N ALA A 287 -25.62 -8.15 9.47
CA ALA A 287 -24.62 -8.10 10.53
C ALA A 287 -24.80 -6.86 11.40
N ILE A 288 -24.99 -5.68 10.80
CA ILE A 288 -25.20 -4.42 11.54
C ILE A 288 -26.49 -4.48 12.35
N ARG A 289 -27.60 -5.03 11.81
CA ARG A 289 -28.83 -5.26 12.57
C ARG A 289 -28.59 -6.12 13.79
N SER A 290 -27.91 -7.26 13.60
CA SER A 290 -27.59 -8.20 14.69
C SER A 290 -26.72 -7.55 15.77
N LEU A 291 -25.69 -6.79 15.36
CA LEU A 291 -24.81 -6.05 16.25
C LEU A 291 -25.57 -4.96 17.01
N SER A 292 -26.45 -4.20 16.33
CA SER A 292 -27.24 -3.16 16.97
C SER A 292 -28.29 -3.73 17.96
N ALA A 293 -28.83 -4.91 17.68
CA ALA A 293 -29.68 -5.63 18.63
C ALA A 293 -28.92 -6.05 19.90
N ARG A 294 -27.63 -6.45 19.76
CA ARG A 294 -26.79 -6.89 20.89
C ARG A 294 -26.22 -5.72 21.69
N PHE A 295 -25.73 -4.68 21.03
CA PHE A 295 -25.00 -3.56 21.66
C PHE A 295 -25.83 -2.27 21.76
N GLY A 296 -27.10 -2.31 21.34
CA GLY A 296 -28.00 -1.15 21.33
C GLY A 296 -27.86 -0.31 20.06
N ARG A 297 -26.64 -0.09 19.57
CA ARG A 297 -26.29 0.57 18.32
C ARG A 297 -25.17 -0.15 17.61
N ALA A 298 -25.11 0.00 16.27
CA ALA A 298 -23.97 -0.37 15.45
C ALA A 298 -23.90 0.58 14.26
N GLN A 299 -22.71 1.02 13.91
CA GLN A 299 -22.50 2.01 12.85
C GLN A 299 -21.34 1.54 12.00
N ALA A 300 -21.58 1.28 10.74
CA ALA A 300 -20.55 0.95 9.76
C ALA A 300 -20.31 2.13 8.85
N TYR A 301 -19.07 2.29 8.46
CA TYR A 301 -18.59 3.37 7.63
C TYR A 301 -17.57 2.85 6.63
N TRP A 302 -17.44 3.55 5.50
CA TRP A 302 -16.31 3.42 4.61
C TRP A 302 -15.90 4.80 4.08
N TYR A 303 -14.64 4.94 3.76
CA TYR A 303 -14.05 6.17 3.26
C TYR A 303 -12.88 5.85 2.34
N ASP A 304 -12.80 6.55 1.20
CA ASP A 304 -11.69 6.50 0.25
C ASP A 304 -10.98 7.85 0.26
N ASP A 305 -9.79 7.90 0.85
CA ASP A 305 -8.95 9.08 0.97
C ASP A 305 -8.41 9.64 -0.35
N GLN A 306 -8.51 8.87 -1.46
CA GLN A 306 -8.06 9.31 -2.78
C GLN A 306 -9.15 10.05 -3.55
N THR A 307 -10.40 9.65 -3.37
CA THR A 307 -11.55 10.21 -4.10
C THR A 307 -12.46 11.06 -3.24
N GLY A 308 -12.35 10.95 -1.90
CA GLY A 308 -13.30 11.52 -0.95
C GLY A 308 -14.63 10.78 -0.86
N SER A 309 -14.78 9.71 -1.65
CA SER A 309 -16.02 8.90 -1.66
C SER A 309 -16.23 8.20 -0.32
N SER A 310 -17.49 8.12 0.11
CA SER A 310 -17.81 7.57 1.42
C SER A 310 -19.23 6.99 1.52
N GLY A 311 -19.46 6.28 2.62
CA GLY A 311 -20.78 5.78 2.95
C GLY A 311 -20.92 5.36 4.41
N TRP A 312 -22.15 5.25 4.86
CA TRP A 312 -22.46 4.84 6.22
C TRP A 312 -23.76 4.04 6.33
N THR A 313 -23.80 3.15 7.29
CA THR A 313 -24.98 2.40 7.70
C THR A 313 -25.12 2.50 9.21
N ILE A 314 -26.18 3.15 9.67
CA ILE A 314 -26.48 3.36 11.07
C ILE A 314 -27.66 2.47 11.48
N ALA A 315 -27.50 1.66 12.53
CA ALA A 315 -28.56 0.82 13.06
C ALA A 315 -28.71 0.99 14.58
N GLY A 316 -29.94 0.80 15.05
CA GLY A 316 -30.30 0.83 16.47
C GLY A 316 -31.37 -0.20 16.79
N GLY A 317 -31.20 -0.95 17.88
CA GLY A 317 -32.17 -1.93 18.35
C GLY A 317 -32.56 -3.02 17.31
N GLY A 318 -31.65 -3.39 16.43
CA GLY A 318 -31.88 -4.39 15.38
C GLY A 318 -32.48 -3.85 14.08
N VAL A 319 -32.60 -2.53 13.93
CA VAL A 319 -33.18 -1.89 12.74
C VAL A 319 -32.17 -0.92 12.11
N VAL A 320 -31.99 -1.00 10.77
CA VAL A 320 -31.23 0.02 10.02
C VAL A 320 -32.05 1.31 9.98
N ILE A 321 -31.47 2.38 10.54
CA ILE A 321 -32.09 3.71 10.62
C ILE A 321 -31.74 4.53 9.38
N ARG A 322 -30.49 4.46 8.94
CA ARG A 322 -29.98 5.19 7.79
C ARG A 322 -28.92 4.37 7.06
N HIS A 323 -29.02 4.34 5.74
CA HIS A 323 -27.96 3.89 4.85
C HIS A 323 -27.74 4.94 3.77
N TYR A 324 -26.48 5.27 3.52
CA TYR A 324 -26.02 6.17 2.47
C TYR A 324 -24.76 5.60 1.82
N SER A 325 -24.63 5.73 0.52
CA SER A 325 -23.43 5.44 -0.25
C SER A 325 -23.38 6.34 -1.47
N ASP A 326 -22.26 6.94 -1.75
CA ASP A 326 -22.01 7.69 -2.99
C ASP A 326 -21.48 6.78 -4.13
N ALA A 327 -21.23 5.50 -3.86
CA ALA A 327 -20.86 4.50 -4.86
C ALA A 327 -22.04 3.95 -5.69
N GLY A 328 -23.21 4.58 -5.61
CA GLY A 328 -24.38 4.26 -6.43
C GLY A 328 -25.36 3.25 -5.84
N ASP A 329 -25.20 2.85 -4.58
CA ASP A 329 -26.16 2.03 -3.84
C ASP A 329 -27.41 2.82 -3.47
N ALA A 330 -28.56 2.12 -3.33
CA ALA A 330 -29.81 2.77 -2.97
C ALA A 330 -29.78 3.29 -1.53
N CYS A 331 -29.76 4.61 -1.35
CA CYS A 331 -29.88 5.25 -0.04
C CYS A 331 -31.25 4.92 0.60
N SER A 332 -31.27 4.69 1.92
CA SER A 332 -32.50 4.38 2.66
C SER A 332 -32.52 5.02 4.04
N GLY A 333 -33.72 5.24 4.59
CA GLY A 333 -33.94 5.88 5.87
C GLY A 333 -33.93 7.42 5.82
N GLU A 334 -34.29 8.05 6.94
CA GLU A 334 -34.30 9.51 7.04
C GLU A 334 -32.89 10.06 7.14
N ARG A 335 -32.65 11.23 6.52
CA ARG A 335 -31.37 11.95 6.64
C ARG A 335 -31.05 12.27 8.09
N LEU A 336 -29.81 12.02 8.47
CA LEU A 336 -29.27 12.39 9.77
C LEU A 336 -29.23 13.92 9.95
N PRO A 337 -29.20 14.46 11.17
CA PRO A 337 -29.05 15.89 11.40
C PRO A 337 -27.87 16.49 10.63
N ILE A 338 -26.70 15.85 10.70
CA ILE A 338 -25.47 16.31 10.01
C ILE A 338 -25.63 16.34 8.48
N GLU A 339 -26.37 15.41 7.87
CA GLU A 339 -26.66 15.39 6.42
C GLU A 339 -27.63 16.53 5.99
N ARG A 340 -28.24 17.23 6.96
CA ARG A 340 -29.08 18.41 6.71
C ARG A 340 -28.32 19.70 6.90
N GLU A 341 -27.22 19.66 7.66
CA GLU A 341 -26.34 20.78 7.96
C GLU A 341 -25.24 20.94 6.89
N LYS A 342 -24.73 19.81 6.36
CA LYS A 342 -23.69 19.76 5.34
C LYS A 342 -24.17 18.95 4.14
N PRO A 343 -23.88 19.37 2.90
CA PRO A 343 -24.23 18.60 1.71
C PRO A 343 -23.45 17.29 1.66
N THR A 344 -24.12 16.22 1.25
CA THR A 344 -23.45 14.96 0.90
C THR A 344 -22.84 15.06 -0.50
N PHE A 345 -21.97 14.13 -0.87
CA PHE A 345 -21.38 14.10 -2.22
C PHE A 345 -22.45 14.01 -3.30
N ALA A 346 -23.51 13.21 -3.08
CA ALA A 346 -24.65 13.13 -4.00
C ALA A 346 -25.41 14.47 -4.14
N ASP A 347 -25.48 15.28 -3.07
CA ASP A 347 -26.07 16.63 -3.17
C ASP A 347 -25.18 17.56 -3.99
N LEU A 348 -23.86 17.41 -3.90
CA LEU A 348 -22.90 18.22 -4.66
C LEU A 348 -22.91 17.88 -6.15
N GLU A 349 -23.10 16.62 -6.53
CA GLU A 349 -23.21 16.22 -7.93
C GLU A 349 -24.41 16.88 -8.64
N GLU A 350 -25.46 17.26 -7.90
CA GLU A 350 -26.61 18.00 -8.43
C GLU A 350 -26.34 19.50 -8.60
N LEU A 351 -25.24 20.02 -8.06
CA LEU A 351 -24.86 21.44 -8.10
C LEU A 351 -23.80 21.72 -9.17
N PRO A 352 -23.80 22.91 -9.76
CA PRO A 352 -22.67 23.39 -10.55
C PRO A 352 -21.36 23.41 -9.72
N ALA A 353 -20.25 23.08 -10.34
CA ALA A 353 -18.96 22.96 -9.64
C ALA A 353 -18.49 24.25 -8.95
N ASP A 354 -18.93 25.42 -9.42
CA ASP A 354 -18.64 26.72 -8.81
C ASP A 354 -19.46 26.99 -7.53
N GLN A 355 -20.39 26.10 -7.17
CA GLN A 355 -21.17 26.14 -5.93
C GLN A 355 -20.73 25.08 -4.92
N TRP A 356 -19.70 24.30 -5.24
CA TRP A 356 -19.16 23.35 -4.30
C TRP A 356 -18.41 24.07 -3.17
N PRO A 357 -18.42 23.53 -1.93
CA PRO A 357 -17.64 24.09 -0.84
C PRO A 357 -16.14 24.18 -1.20
N ASP A 358 -15.50 25.26 -0.76
CA ASP A 358 -14.04 25.43 -0.92
C ASP A 358 -13.24 24.56 0.08
N ASP A 359 -13.87 24.08 1.17
CA ASP A 359 -13.27 23.27 2.22
C ASP A 359 -13.98 21.91 2.29
N ASP A 360 -13.19 20.84 2.17
CA ASP A 360 -13.69 19.47 2.28
C ASP A 360 -14.35 19.20 3.63
N ASN A 361 -13.98 19.95 4.68
CA ASN A 361 -14.63 19.88 5.99
C ASN A 361 -16.11 20.35 5.98
N ASP A 362 -16.53 21.05 4.96
CA ASP A 362 -17.94 21.48 4.79
C ASP A 362 -18.80 20.47 4.07
N VAL A 363 -18.24 19.31 3.69
CA VAL A 363 -18.96 18.17 3.09
C VAL A 363 -19.36 17.17 4.18
N CYS A 364 -20.54 16.58 4.03
CA CYS A 364 -20.99 15.47 4.87
C CYS A 364 -20.46 14.15 4.31
N ASP A 365 -19.34 13.71 4.83
CA ASP A 365 -18.71 12.43 4.53
C ASP A 365 -18.84 11.43 5.68
N GLY A 366 -18.26 10.23 5.53
CA GLY A 366 -18.26 9.18 6.55
C GLY A 366 -17.53 9.59 7.84
N LEU A 367 -16.51 10.47 7.76
CA LEU A 367 -15.78 10.97 8.92
C LEU A 367 -16.61 11.98 9.72
N ALA A 368 -17.29 12.91 9.03
CA ALA A 368 -18.19 13.88 9.64
C ALA A 368 -19.38 13.19 10.34
N VAL A 369 -19.96 12.16 9.68
CA VAL A 369 -21.02 11.37 10.29
C VAL A 369 -20.53 10.57 11.50
N ALA A 370 -19.33 9.97 11.42
CA ALA A 370 -18.72 9.26 12.55
C ALA A 370 -18.47 10.20 13.75
N ALA A 371 -17.95 11.41 13.52
CA ALA A 371 -17.75 12.43 14.56
C ALA A 371 -19.07 12.84 15.24
N ALA A 372 -20.16 13.01 14.43
CA ALA A 372 -21.46 13.42 14.95
C ALA A 372 -22.21 12.29 15.68
N MET A 373 -22.00 11.02 15.31
CA MET A 373 -22.82 9.89 15.75
C MET A 373 -22.11 8.92 16.69
N SER A 374 -20.78 8.91 16.69
CA SER A 374 -19.92 8.02 17.48
C SER A 374 -18.56 8.65 17.81
N ILE A 375 -17.51 8.17 17.18
CA ILE A 375 -16.15 8.70 17.26
C ILE A 375 -15.48 8.57 15.89
N SER A 376 -14.92 9.68 15.39
CA SER A 376 -14.19 9.67 14.13
C SER A 376 -12.74 9.21 14.33
N PRO A 377 -12.24 8.26 13.52
CA PRO A 377 -10.83 7.87 13.59
C PRO A 377 -9.84 9.02 13.31
N SER A 378 -10.25 10.04 12.56
CA SER A 378 -9.43 11.21 12.26
C SER A 378 -9.32 12.20 13.42
N GLU A 379 -10.29 12.20 14.36
CA GLU A 379 -10.34 13.11 15.50
C GLU A 379 -9.73 12.51 16.78
N LEU A 380 -9.23 11.28 16.73
CA LEU A 380 -8.56 10.66 17.89
C LEU A 380 -7.32 11.48 18.27
N GLY A 381 -7.09 11.62 19.57
CA GLY A 381 -5.99 12.46 20.05
C GLY A 381 -5.64 12.23 21.51
N PRO A 382 -4.82 13.11 22.09
CA PRO A 382 -4.37 12.99 23.48
C PRO A 382 -5.50 13.05 24.53
N GLU A 383 -6.63 13.62 24.18
CA GLU A 383 -7.81 13.74 25.05
C GLU A 383 -8.71 12.49 25.00
N THR A 384 -8.50 11.60 24.02
CA THR A 384 -9.28 10.34 23.88
C THR A 384 -8.96 9.40 25.04
N LEU A 385 -9.99 8.97 25.75
CA LEU A 385 -9.86 8.03 26.88
C LEU A 385 -9.68 6.61 26.36
N VAL A 386 -8.50 6.03 26.59
CA VAL A 386 -8.16 4.68 26.11
C VAL A 386 -8.24 3.67 27.25
N ARG A 387 -9.00 2.58 27.07
CA ARG A 387 -9.06 1.47 28.00
C ARG A 387 -8.83 0.14 27.29
N GLY A 388 -7.92 -0.65 27.81
CA GLY A 388 -7.56 -1.96 27.24
C GLY A 388 -6.49 -1.85 26.17
N THR A 389 -6.43 -2.85 25.31
CA THR A 389 -5.40 -3.01 24.27
C THR A 389 -6.06 -3.44 22.97
N GLY A 390 -5.67 -2.83 21.87
CA GLY A 390 -6.13 -3.25 20.55
C GLY A 390 -5.63 -4.66 20.19
N VAL A 391 -6.38 -5.37 19.36
CA VAL A 391 -6.02 -6.70 18.89
C VAL A 391 -6.26 -6.87 17.39
N LEU A 392 -5.33 -7.52 16.71
CA LEU A 392 -5.55 -8.12 15.40
C LEU A 392 -6.22 -9.47 15.59
N ALA A 393 -7.26 -9.75 14.82
CA ALA A 393 -7.99 -11.02 14.91
C ALA A 393 -8.35 -11.53 13.51
N LEU A 394 -8.39 -12.85 13.37
CA LEU A 394 -8.75 -13.51 12.12
C LEU A 394 -10.27 -13.64 12.02
N THR A 395 -10.80 -13.32 10.86
CA THR A 395 -12.17 -13.67 10.47
C THR A 395 -12.30 -15.18 10.18
N GLU A 396 -13.49 -15.63 9.80
CA GLU A 396 -13.68 -17.00 9.30
C GLU A 396 -12.82 -17.24 8.05
N ALA A 397 -12.84 -16.33 7.08
CA ALA A 397 -12.01 -16.41 5.88
C ALA A 397 -10.51 -16.48 6.21
N GLY A 398 -10.02 -15.69 7.17
CA GLY A 398 -8.62 -15.73 7.59
C GLY A 398 -8.21 -17.06 8.25
N ARG A 399 -9.12 -17.69 8.98
CA ARG A 399 -8.88 -19.06 9.52
C ARG A 399 -8.75 -20.09 8.40
N ASP A 400 -9.67 -20.06 7.44
CA ASP A 400 -9.70 -21.02 6.33
C ASP A 400 -8.49 -20.87 5.42
N LEU A 401 -7.99 -19.65 5.25
CA LEU A 401 -6.77 -19.33 4.49
C LEU A 401 -5.47 -19.55 5.30
N GLY A 402 -5.57 -19.84 6.59
CA GLY A 402 -4.43 -20.16 7.45
C GLY A 402 -3.65 -18.98 8.01
N GLY A 403 -4.20 -17.75 8.00
CA GLY A 403 -3.54 -16.60 8.64
C GLY A 403 -3.80 -15.23 8.01
N CYS A 404 -2.83 -14.33 8.12
CA CYS A 404 -2.86 -13.02 7.48
C CYS A 404 -2.28 -13.09 6.06
N PRO A 405 -2.76 -12.25 5.13
CA PRO A 405 -2.20 -12.22 3.78
C PRO A 405 -0.73 -11.79 3.78
N ALA A 406 0.01 -12.25 2.79
CA ALA A 406 1.36 -11.79 2.54
C ALA A 406 1.39 -10.28 2.35
N GLY A 407 2.37 -9.60 2.95
CA GLY A 407 2.49 -8.14 2.88
C GLY A 407 1.62 -7.34 3.84
N ALA A 408 0.63 -7.96 4.50
CA ALA A 408 -0.28 -7.27 5.41
C ALA A 408 0.33 -6.92 6.77
N PHE A 409 1.57 -7.28 7.06
CA PHE A 409 2.20 -7.03 8.36
C PHE A 409 3.38 -6.05 8.24
N PRO A 410 3.15 -4.74 8.10
CA PRO A 410 4.22 -3.75 8.05
C PRO A 410 4.86 -3.60 9.44
N ILE A 411 6.17 -3.74 9.50
CA ILE A 411 6.98 -3.59 10.73
C ILE A 411 7.93 -2.40 10.58
#